data_c51f0a8fe0a6343c78431aefd8681680
#
_entry.id   c51f0a8fe0a6343c78431aefd8681680
#
_cell.length_a   1.000
_cell.length_b   1.000
_cell.length_c   1.000
_cell.angle_alpha   90.00
_cell.angle_beta   90.00
_cell.angle_gamma   90.00
#
_symmetry.space_group_name_H-M   'P 1'
#
loop_
_entity.id
_entity.type
_entity.pdbx_description
1 polymer ?
#
loop_
_entity_poly.entity_id
_entity_poly.type
_entity_poly.pdbx_seq_one_letter_code
_entity_poly.pdbx_strand_id
1 'polypeptide(L)'
;LACFDGVKANQISDTDVRQTKDTVGRTLEHVLRMKSQYPVVIGAEGVVDGEKITWKRELKAAGGRTTILNAKALSEYGRHMVKALREVNDSKIILPVMAYYGTSRMWKDNKLFELRKDISLERGSGYVDCMEPSSSYNTFGQWFKYAAMSALEFDRYLAESGKKDEKNPYTEVLKAVRQAIITCIGSMGWTDIDYSFAFQNLIIMHETMGVLPLEALSDGTRSVISM
;
A
#
# COMPACT_ATOMS: atom_id res chain seq x y z
N LEU A 1 0.65 12.59 -4.66
CA LEU A 1 0.81 11.34 -3.90
C LEU A 1 2.14 11.31 -3.12
N ALA A 2 3.25 11.71 -3.72
CA ALA A 2 4.57 11.76 -3.07
C ALA A 2 4.69 12.74 -1.87
N CYS A 3 3.61 13.29 -1.42
CA CYS A 3 3.59 14.21 -0.27
C CYS A 3 3.10 13.56 1.02
N PHE A 4 2.59 12.36 0.96
CA PHE A 4 2.37 11.57 2.16
C PHE A 4 3.72 10.94 2.58
N ASP A 5 4.01 10.99 3.88
CA ASP A 5 5.25 10.43 4.41
C ASP A 5 5.37 8.94 4.02
N GLY A 6 6.52 8.55 3.48
CA GLY A 6 6.77 7.19 3.03
C GLY A 6 6.36 6.87 1.58
N VAL A 7 5.62 7.73 0.90
CA VAL A 7 5.33 7.55 -0.53
C VAL A 7 6.46 8.13 -1.37
N LYS A 8 7.24 7.27 -2.02
CA LYS A 8 8.28 7.71 -2.96
C LYS A 8 7.67 8.01 -4.32
N ALA A 9 8.05 9.15 -4.90
CA ALA A 9 7.74 9.43 -6.30
C ALA A 9 8.68 8.60 -7.19
N ASN A 10 8.20 7.46 -7.67
CA ASN A 10 8.95 6.66 -8.62
C ASN A 10 9.28 7.49 -9.87
N GLN A 11 10.50 7.38 -10.34
CA GLN A 11 10.92 8.01 -11.59
C GLN A 11 10.55 7.09 -12.76
N ILE A 12 10.27 7.70 -13.93
CA ILE A 12 10.21 6.93 -15.17
C ILE A 12 11.64 6.46 -15.44
N SER A 13 11.83 5.15 -15.52
CA SER A 13 13.14 4.53 -15.77
C SER A 13 13.36 4.26 -17.25
N ASP A 14 14.59 3.97 -17.63
CA ASP A 14 14.89 3.60 -19.02
C ASP A 14 14.21 2.29 -19.44
N THR A 15 13.80 1.44 -18.48
CA THR A 15 13.03 0.22 -18.72
C THR A 15 11.58 0.49 -19.11
N ASP A 16 11.04 1.66 -18.77
CA ASP A 16 9.69 2.08 -19.14
C ASP A 16 9.62 2.70 -20.54
N VAL A 17 10.79 2.87 -21.17
CA VAL A 17 10.89 3.51 -22.48
C VAL A 17 10.60 2.51 -23.59
N ARG A 18 9.59 2.83 -24.40
CA ARG A 18 9.29 2.03 -25.59
C ARG A 18 10.51 1.98 -26.52
N GLN A 19 10.86 0.80 -26.96
CA GLN A 19 11.91 0.58 -27.94
C GLN A 19 11.31 0.16 -29.27
N THR A 20 11.85 0.71 -30.34
CA THR A 20 11.51 0.32 -31.71
C THR A 20 12.77 -0.14 -32.45
N LYS A 21 12.58 -1.05 -33.40
CA LYS A 21 13.70 -1.45 -34.29
C LYS A 21 14.20 -0.26 -35.07
N ASP A 22 15.51 -0.08 -35.12
CA ASP A 22 16.13 0.93 -36.01
C ASP A 22 16.07 0.39 -37.44
N THR A 23 15.28 1.07 -38.27
CA THR A 23 15.10 0.68 -39.67
C THR A 23 16.05 1.41 -40.62
N VAL A 24 16.92 2.27 -40.09
CA VAL A 24 17.87 3.07 -40.87
C VAL A 24 19.17 2.30 -41.05
N GLY A 25 19.26 1.51 -42.07
CA GLY A 25 20.48 0.80 -42.47
C GLY A 25 20.22 -0.59 -43.05
N ARG A 26 21.08 -1.03 -43.97
CA ARG A 26 20.98 -2.35 -44.62
C ARG A 26 21.93 -3.39 -44.05
N THR A 27 22.62 -3.11 -42.95
CA THR A 27 23.55 -4.06 -42.32
C THR A 27 22.86 -4.81 -41.17
N LEU A 28 23.28 -6.05 -40.94
CA LEU A 28 22.75 -6.91 -39.85
C LEU A 28 22.81 -6.24 -38.46
N GLU A 29 23.82 -5.42 -38.19
CA GLU A 29 23.94 -4.65 -36.95
C GLU A 29 22.81 -3.64 -36.78
N HIS A 30 22.35 -3.00 -37.84
CA HIS A 30 21.24 -2.05 -37.77
C HIS A 30 19.88 -2.73 -37.57
N VAL A 31 19.71 -3.95 -38.10
CA VAL A 31 18.46 -4.71 -37.94
C VAL A 31 18.23 -5.14 -36.49
N LEU A 32 19.30 -5.33 -35.72
CA LEU A 32 19.26 -5.73 -34.32
C LEU A 32 19.29 -4.55 -33.34
N ARG A 33 19.51 -3.34 -33.82
CA ARG A 33 19.59 -2.17 -32.97
C ARG A 33 18.19 -1.69 -32.56
N MET A 34 17.99 -1.56 -31.28
CA MET A 34 16.77 -0.99 -30.68
C MET A 34 16.99 0.50 -30.41
N LYS A 35 16.03 1.31 -30.78
CA LYS A 35 16.03 2.76 -30.54
C LYS A 35 14.96 3.11 -29.52
N SER A 36 15.38 3.70 -28.41
CA SER A 36 14.48 4.21 -27.38
C SER A 36 13.69 5.42 -27.86
N GLN A 37 12.40 5.43 -27.60
CA GLN A 37 11.49 6.50 -28.02
C GLN A 37 11.27 7.49 -26.89
N TYR A 38 11.75 8.70 -27.06
CA TYR A 38 11.52 9.83 -26.17
C TYR A 38 10.72 10.93 -26.86
N PRO A 39 9.97 11.76 -26.13
CA PRO A 39 9.74 11.71 -24.68
C PRO A 39 8.79 10.59 -24.26
N VAL A 40 8.96 10.06 -23.05
CA VAL A 40 7.95 9.23 -22.39
C VAL A 40 7.07 10.14 -21.55
N VAL A 41 5.76 10.06 -21.75
CA VAL A 41 4.80 10.87 -21.01
C VAL A 41 3.77 9.97 -20.35
N ILE A 42 3.60 10.13 -19.06
CA ILE A 42 2.54 9.48 -18.26
C ILE A 42 1.65 10.59 -17.74
N GLY A 43 0.37 10.54 -18.06
CA GLY A 43 -0.60 11.52 -17.62
C GLY A 43 -1.86 10.87 -17.05
N ALA A 44 -2.56 11.62 -16.22
CA ALA A 44 -3.86 11.23 -15.72
C ALA A 44 -4.71 12.47 -15.45
N GLU A 45 -6.02 12.28 -15.39
CA GLU A 45 -6.97 13.28 -14.92
C GLU A 45 -7.89 12.66 -13.88
N GLY A 46 -8.37 13.49 -12.98
CA GLY A 46 -9.28 13.06 -11.93
C GLY A 46 -9.86 14.26 -11.18
N VAL A 47 -10.70 13.96 -10.22
CA VAL A 47 -11.28 14.97 -9.32
C VAL A 47 -10.59 14.84 -7.98
N VAL A 48 -10.07 15.95 -7.47
CA VAL A 48 -9.42 16.03 -6.16
C VAL A 48 -10.02 17.22 -5.43
N ASP A 49 -10.59 16.98 -4.26
CA ASP A 49 -11.30 17.99 -3.46
C ASP A 49 -12.38 18.75 -4.23
N GLY A 50 -13.11 18.02 -5.10
CA GLY A 50 -14.16 18.58 -5.93
C GLY A 50 -13.68 19.30 -7.20
N GLU A 51 -12.39 19.52 -7.36
CA GLU A 51 -11.80 20.18 -8.53
C GLU A 51 -11.25 19.17 -9.54
N LYS A 52 -11.50 19.40 -10.83
CA LYS A 52 -10.92 18.59 -11.90
C LYS A 52 -9.45 18.97 -12.10
N ILE A 53 -8.57 18.01 -11.87
CA ILE A 53 -7.13 18.18 -12.00
C ILE A 53 -6.60 17.24 -13.09
N THR A 54 -5.76 17.78 -13.97
CA THR A 54 -4.99 17.02 -14.94
C THR A 54 -3.51 17.14 -14.58
N TRP A 55 -2.82 16.01 -14.49
CA TRP A 55 -1.38 16.01 -14.21
C TRP A 55 -0.62 15.10 -15.15
N LYS A 56 0.64 15.40 -15.34
CA LYS A 56 1.54 14.58 -16.16
C LYS A 56 2.97 14.60 -15.64
N ARG A 57 3.67 13.54 -15.93
CA ARG A 57 5.12 13.38 -15.73
C ARG A 57 5.75 13.00 -17.06
N GLU A 58 6.97 13.46 -17.28
CA GLU A 58 7.65 13.31 -18.56
C GLU A 58 9.13 12.99 -18.33
N LEU A 59 9.65 12.00 -19.06
CA LEU A 59 11.07 11.75 -19.23
C LEU A 59 11.46 12.16 -20.67
N LYS A 60 12.21 13.25 -20.81
CA LYS A 60 12.49 13.86 -22.11
C LYS A 60 13.59 13.17 -22.88
N ALA A 61 14.57 12.58 -22.21
CA ALA A 61 15.73 11.93 -22.82
C ALA A 61 16.33 10.89 -21.88
N ALA A 62 17.16 10.00 -22.39
CA ALA A 62 17.93 9.03 -21.63
C ALA A 62 18.77 9.71 -20.54
N GLY A 63 18.80 9.12 -19.33
CA GLY A 63 19.51 9.67 -18.18
C GLY A 63 18.93 10.99 -17.64
N GLY A 64 17.81 11.46 -18.20
CA GLY A 64 17.11 12.66 -17.74
C GLY A 64 16.37 12.44 -16.41
N ARG A 65 15.90 13.53 -15.82
CA ARG A 65 15.01 13.47 -14.65
C ARG A 65 13.55 13.54 -15.07
N THR A 66 12.71 12.73 -14.43
CA THR A 66 11.26 12.81 -14.62
C THR A 66 10.73 14.16 -14.10
N THR A 67 9.99 14.88 -14.93
CA THR A 67 9.39 16.15 -14.54
C THR A 67 8.24 15.96 -13.54
N ILE A 68 8.06 16.90 -12.61
CA ILE A 68 6.97 16.92 -11.64
C ILE A 68 6.17 18.22 -11.67
N LEU A 69 6.56 19.15 -12.52
CA LEU A 69 5.98 20.50 -12.53
C LEU A 69 4.46 20.51 -12.70
N ASN A 70 3.95 19.68 -13.61
CA ASN A 70 2.53 19.59 -13.90
C ASN A 70 1.74 18.73 -12.88
N ALA A 71 2.40 18.24 -11.82
CA ALA A 71 1.76 17.54 -10.70
C ALA A 71 1.78 18.37 -9.40
N LYS A 72 2.11 19.65 -9.49
CA LYS A 72 2.29 20.54 -8.32
C LYS A 72 1.01 20.66 -7.48
N ALA A 73 -0.14 20.85 -8.13
CA ALA A 73 -1.43 20.96 -7.43
C ALA A 73 -1.74 19.71 -6.59
N LEU A 74 -1.46 18.53 -7.14
CA LEU A 74 -1.64 17.26 -6.42
C LEU A 74 -0.69 17.14 -5.23
N SER A 75 0.54 17.63 -5.38
CA SER A 75 1.53 17.65 -4.30
C SER A 75 1.15 18.64 -3.19
N GLU A 76 0.56 19.76 -3.53
CA GLU A 76 0.07 20.75 -2.59
C GLU A 76 -1.13 20.21 -1.79
N TYR A 77 -2.07 19.56 -2.45
CA TYR A 77 -3.17 18.88 -1.79
C TYR A 77 -2.68 17.86 -0.75
N GLY A 78 -1.77 16.95 -1.13
CA GLY A 78 -1.25 15.96 -0.19
C GLY A 78 -0.52 16.59 1.01
N ARG A 79 0.29 17.63 0.78
CA ARG A 79 0.95 18.37 1.89
C ARG A 79 -0.06 19.02 2.82
N HIS A 80 -1.13 19.57 2.28
CA HIS A 80 -2.20 20.15 3.09
C HIS A 80 -2.87 19.08 3.96
N MET A 81 -3.16 17.90 3.41
CA MET A 81 -3.75 16.79 4.16
C MET A 81 -2.82 16.28 5.27
N VAL A 82 -1.52 16.10 5.01
CA VAL A 82 -0.54 15.72 6.03
C VAL A 82 -0.45 16.74 7.14
N LYS A 83 -0.44 18.04 6.80
CA LYS A 83 -0.43 19.11 7.79
C LYS A 83 -1.69 19.09 8.65
N ALA A 84 -2.85 18.95 8.04
CA ALA A 84 -4.12 18.85 8.76
C ALA A 84 -4.16 17.67 9.73
N LEU A 85 -3.64 16.51 9.34
CA LEU A 85 -3.53 15.35 10.24
C LEU A 85 -2.64 15.58 11.45
N ARG A 86 -1.60 16.40 11.32
CA ARG A 86 -0.67 16.70 12.42
C ARG A 86 -1.19 17.79 13.37
N GLU A 87 -1.90 18.78 12.80
CA GLU A 87 -2.37 19.94 13.57
C GLU A 87 -3.71 19.70 14.26
N VAL A 88 -4.58 18.93 13.61
CA VAL A 88 -5.92 18.63 14.11
C VAL A 88 -6.00 17.13 14.29
N ASN A 89 -5.99 16.64 15.52
CA ASN A 89 -6.26 15.23 15.83
C ASN A 89 -7.74 14.93 15.56
N ASP A 90 -8.20 15.24 14.34
CA ASP A 90 -9.60 15.23 13.97
C ASP A 90 -9.94 14.01 13.13
N SER A 91 -10.74 13.12 13.74
CA SER A 91 -11.38 12.00 13.06
C SER A 91 -12.25 12.39 11.85
N LYS A 92 -12.56 13.68 11.68
CA LYS A 92 -13.39 14.22 10.59
C LYS A 92 -12.65 14.38 9.26
N ILE A 93 -11.30 14.36 9.27
CA ILE A 93 -10.55 14.46 8.02
C ILE A 93 -10.73 13.16 7.22
N ILE A 94 -11.35 13.27 6.04
CA ILE A 94 -11.49 12.14 5.12
C ILE A 94 -10.23 12.06 4.27
N LEU A 95 -9.49 10.97 4.43
CA LEU A 95 -8.29 10.69 3.64
C LEU A 95 -8.66 9.91 2.38
N PRO A 96 -8.03 10.20 1.22
CA PRO A 96 -8.26 9.42 0.01
C PRO A 96 -7.73 8.00 0.17
N VAL A 97 -8.48 7.00 -0.30
CA VAL A 97 -7.99 5.63 -0.40
C VAL A 97 -7.14 5.50 -1.66
N MET A 98 -5.92 4.98 -1.51
CA MET A 98 -4.99 4.78 -2.62
C MET A 98 -4.41 3.38 -2.56
N ALA A 99 -4.44 2.69 -3.70
CA ALA A 99 -3.86 1.37 -3.84
C ALA A 99 -3.25 1.20 -5.24
N TYR A 100 -2.14 0.47 -5.31
CA TYR A 100 -1.51 0.08 -6.56
C TYR A 100 -1.32 -1.43 -6.61
N TYR A 101 -1.89 -2.05 -7.62
CA TYR A 101 -1.85 -3.50 -7.82
C TYR A 101 -0.94 -3.84 -9.00
N GLY A 102 0.36 -3.97 -8.72
CA GLY A 102 1.36 -4.34 -9.72
C GLY A 102 1.42 -5.85 -9.96
N THR A 103 1.85 -6.24 -11.16
CA THR A 103 2.02 -7.66 -11.55
C THR A 103 3.12 -8.38 -10.75
N SER A 104 4.11 -7.65 -10.24
CA SER A 104 5.22 -8.20 -9.45
C SER A 104 4.92 -8.38 -7.96
N ARG A 105 3.70 -8.10 -7.53
CA ARG A 105 3.26 -8.16 -6.14
C ARG A 105 3.46 -9.51 -5.47
N MET A 106 3.34 -10.59 -6.25
CA MET A 106 3.36 -11.98 -5.79
C MET A 106 4.76 -12.61 -5.74
N TRP A 107 5.78 -11.99 -6.32
CA TRP A 107 7.04 -12.63 -6.65
C TRP A 107 8.21 -12.31 -5.71
N LYS A 108 8.01 -11.49 -4.68
CA LYS A 108 9.08 -11.29 -3.69
C LYS A 108 8.96 -12.34 -2.59
N ASP A 109 10.01 -13.14 -2.46
CA ASP A 109 10.23 -14.01 -1.31
C ASP A 109 9.99 -13.24 -0.02
N ASN A 110 8.98 -13.69 0.71
CA ASN A 110 8.64 -13.18 2.00
C ASN A 110 9.73 -13.59 2.99
N LYS A 111 10.77 -12.80 3.12
CA LYS A 111 11.59 -12.83 4.32
C LYS A 111 10.68 -12.41 5.46
N LEU A 112 10.24 -13.41 6.20
CA LEU A 112 9.37 -13.30 7.34
C LEU A 112 9.85 -12.18 8.26
N PHE A 113 9.01 -11.17 8.42
CA PHE A 113 8.96 -10.26 9.56
C PHE A 113 10.28 -9.68 10.07
N GLU A 114 11.11 -9.07 9.22
CA GLU A 114 12.05 -8.08 9.72
C GLU A 114 11.24 -6.91 10.28
N LEU A 115 11.29 -6.74 11.60
CA LEU A 115 10.60 -5.65 12.29
C LEU A 115 11.06 -4.31 11.71
N ARG A 116 10.24 -3.67 10.92
CA ARG A 116 10.42 -2.25 10.63
C ARG A 116 10.18 -1.48 11.92
N LYS A 117 11.15 -0.68 12.34
CA LYS A 117 11.08 0.13 13.56
C LYS A 117 10.00 1.24 13.52
N ASP A 118 9.37 1.45 12.38
CA ASP A 118 8.55 2.61 12.09
C ASP A 118 7.07 2.27 11.85
N ILE A 119 6.57 1.14 12.40
CA ILE A 119 5.15 0.83 12.30
C ILE A 119 4.39 1.71 13.26
N SER A 120 3.55 2.57 12.72
CA SER A 120 2.65 3.44 13.45
C SER A 120 1.21 3.06 13.17
N LEU A 121 0.33 3.22 14.17
CA LEU A 121 -1.12 3.14 14.00
C LEU A 121 -1.74 4.48 13.62
N GLU A 122 -0.91 5.48 13.36
CA GLU A 122 -1.38 6.77 12.86
C GLU A 122 -2.06 6.61 11.51
N ARG A 123 -3.07 7.43 11.26
CA ARG A 123 -3.89 7.37 10.04
C ARG A 123 -3.09 7.53 8.75
N GLY A 124 -1.93 8.23 8.81
CA GLY A 124 -1.02 8.40 7.69
C GLY A 124 -0.18 7.17 7.35
N SER A 125 -0.03 6.21 8.28
CA SER A 125 0.84 5.03 8.09
C SER A 125 0.36 4.11 6.96
N GLY A 126 -0.93 4.09 6.65
CA GLY A 126 -1.51 3.34 5.54
C GLY A 126 -1.01 3.78 4.14
N TYR A 127 -0.37 4.96 4.05
CA TYR A 127 0.21 5.41 2.78
C TYR A 127 1.65 4.98 2.58
N VAL A 128 2.31 4.44 3.60
CA VAL A 128 3.68 3.94 3.47
C VAL A 128 3.68 2.79 2.46
N ASP A 129 4.51 2.95 1.43
CA ASP A 129 4.65 1.96 0.35
C ASP A 129 3.35 1.58 -0.40
N CYS A 130 2.24 2.32 -0.24
CA CYS A 130 0.96 2.02 -0.88
C CYS A 130 1.01 1.99 -2.43
N MET A 131 2.05 2.59 -3.02
CA MET A 131 2.31 2.61 -4.46
C MET A 131 3.42 1.64 -4.90
N GLU A 132 3.99 0.88 -3.97
CA GLU A 132 5.03 -0.10 -4.29
C GLU A 132 4.40 -1.44 -4.70
N PRO A 133 4.74 -1.99 -5.88
CA PRO A 133 4.12 -3.24 -6.37
C PRO A 133 4.35 -4.44 -5.47
N SER A 134 5.40 -4.40 -4.65
CA SER A 134 5.86 -5.52 -3.82
C SER A 134 5.59 -5.31 -2.33
N SER A 135 4.88 -4.26 -1.98
CA SER A 135 4.82 -3.87 -0.59
C SER A 135 3.80 -4.68 0.18
N SER A 136 3.23 -4.93 0.70
CA SER A 136 1.99 -5.09 1.45
C SER A 136 1.94 -6.26 2.42
N TYR A 137 2.27 -7.49 2.04
CA TYR A 137 2.02 -8.61 2.94
C TYR A 137 2.80 -8.51 4.27
N ASN A 138 4.11 -8.26 4.20
CA ASN A 138 4.92 -8.13 5.42
C ASN A 138 4.52 -6.90 6.25
N THR A 139 4.24 -5.78 5.60
CA THR A 139 3.81 -4.55 6.26
C THR A 139 2.45 -4.74 6.92
N PHE A 140 1.51 -5.40 6.23
CA PHE A 140 0.22 -5.74 6.78
C PHE A 140 0.32 -6.66 8.01
N GLY A 141 1.11 -7.74 7.92
CA GLY A 141 1.30 -8.67 9.04
C GLY A 141 1.94 -8.02 10.26
N GLN A 142 2.93 -7.17 10.06
CA GLN A 142 3.56 -6.40 11.14
C GLN A 142 2.59 -5.40 11.77
N TRP A 143 1.84 -4.68 10.94
CA TRP A 143 0.82 -3.75 11.42
C TRP A 143 -0.25 -4.47 12.24
N PHE A 144 -0.75 -5.60 11.74
CA PHE A 144 -1.78 -6.39 12.43
C PHE A 144 -1.27 -6.91 13.78
N LYS A 145 -0.05 -7.44 13.82
CA LYS A 145 0.61 -7.85 15.06
C LYS A 145 0.70 -6.69 16.05
N TYR A 146 1.17 -5.53 15.60
CA TYR A 146 1.30 -4.35 16.45
C TYR A 146 -0.06 -3.88 16.98
N ALA A 147 -1.08 -3.83 16.13
CA ALA A 147 -2.44 -3.48 16.52
C ALA A 147 -3.02 -4.48 17.56
N ALA A 148 -2.80 -5.79 17.35
CA ALA A 148 -3.23 -6.82 18.27
C ALA A 148 -2.53 -6.71 19.63
N MET A 149 -1.23 -6.45 19.67
CA MET A 149 -0.48 -6.21 20.91
C MET A 149 -0.99 -4.96 21.63
N SER A 150 -1.16 -3.86 20.92
CA SER A 150 -1.68 -2.61 21.50
C SER A 150 -3.09 -2.75 22.04
N ALA A 151 -3.93 -3.56 21.37
CA ALA A 151 -5.27 -3.88 21.88
C ALA A 151 -5.21 -4.60 23.25
N LEU A 152 -4.35 -5.63 23.37
CA LEU A 152 -4.18 -6.36 24.63
C LEU A 152 -3.60 -5.46 25.74
N GLU A 153 -2.63 -4.62 25.44
CA GLU A 153 -2.05 -3.68 26.41
C GLU A 153 -3.09 -2.67 26.90
N PHE A 154 -3.90 -2.16 25.99
CA PHE A 154 -4.94 -1.19 26.32
C PHE A 154 -6.06 -1.84 27.15
N ASP A 155 -6.49 -3.07 26.82
CA ASP A 155 -7.47 -3.81 27.61
C ASP A 155 -6.97 -4.08 29.04
N ARG A 156 -5.67 -4.41 29.17
CA ARG A 156 -5.04 -4.56 30.49
C ARG A 156 -5.07 -3.24 31.27
N TYR A 157 -4.71 -2.14 30.63
CA TYR A 157 -4.78 -0.81 31.24
C TYR A 157 -6.20 -0.46 31.71
N LEU A 158 -7.23 -0.73 30.90
CA LEU A 158 -8.62 -0.49 31.27
C LEU A 158 -9.03 -1.34 32.46
N ALA A 159 -8.62 -2.60 32.52
CA ALA A 159 -8.90 -3.51 33.65
C ALA A 159 -8.24 -3.00 34.93
N GLU A 160 -6.98 -2.59 34.90
CA GLU A 160 -6.22 -2.09 36.05
C GLU A 160 -6.72 -0.71 36.51
N SER A 161 -7.13 0.15 35.62
CA SER A 161 -7.59 1.52 35.92
C SER A 161 -9.08 1.60 36.31
N GLY A 162 -9.83 0.50 36.25
CA GLY A 162 -11.25 0.48 36.53
C GLY A 162 -12.15 1.15 35.49
N LYS A 163 -11.62 1.54 34.35
CA LYS A 163 -12.32 2.24 33.25
C LYS A 163 -13.01 1.28 32.29
N LYS A 164 -13.89 0.44 32.77
CA LYS A 164 -14.52 -0.63 31.97
C LYS A 164 -15.42 -0.15 30.83
N ASP A 165 -15.89 1.08 30.88
CA ASP A 165 -16.81 1.65 29.90
C ASP A 165 -16.08 2.37 28.74
N GLU A 166 -14.76 2.52 28.82
CA GLU A 166 -13.96 3.13 27.77
C GLU A 166 -13.68 2.13 26.65
N LYS A 167 -13.98 2.52 25.40
CA LYS A 167 -13.76 1.65 24.24
C LYS A 167 -12.28 1.58 23.88
N ASN A 168 -11.81 0.39 23.59
CA ASN A 168 -10.47 0.18 23.08
C ASN A 168 -10.38 0.56 21.59
N PRO A 169 -9.67 1.64 21.22
CA PRO A 169 -9.60 2.10 19.83
C PRO A 169 -8.91 1.08 18.92
N TYR A 170 -7.94 0.32 19.42
CA TYR A 170 -7.22 -0.69 18.64
C TYR A 170 -8.11 -1.88 18.29
N THR A 171 -8.98 -2.29 19.22
CA THR A 171 -9.96 -3.35 18.96
C THR A 171 -10.96 -2.92 17.89
N GLU A 172 -11.40 -1.67 17.87
CA GLU A 172 -12.31 -1.16 16.84
C GLU A 172 -11.66 -1.13 15.44
N VAL A 173 -10.38 -0.72 15.36
CA VAL A 173 -9.63 -0.74 14.11
C VAL A 173 -9.43 -2.18 13.60
N LEU A 174 -9.06 -3.12 14.47
CA LEU A 174 -8.92 -4.53 14.13
C LEU A 174 -10.24 -5.12 13.62
N LYS A 175 -11.37 -4.81 14.26
CA LYS A 175 -12.69 -5.24 13.79
C LYS A 175 -13.00 -4.73 12.39
N ALA A 176 -12.72 -3.45 12.12
CA ALA A 176 -12.96 -2.86 10.80
C ALA A 176 -12.13 -3.57 9.71
N VAL A 177 -10.86 -3.84 9.98
CA VAL A 177 -9.97 -4.54 9.04
C VAL A 177 -10.39 -6.00 8.83
N ARG A 178 -10.70 -6.74 9.90
CA ARG A 178 -11.25 -8.10 9.83
C ARG A 178 -12.51 -8.14 8.97
N GLN A 179 -13.45 -7.24 9.23
CA GLN A 179 -14.70 -7.16 8.47
C GLN A 179 -14.47 -6.86 7.00
N ALA A 180 -13.53 -5.96 6.67
CA ALA A 180 -13.18 -5.65 5.29
C ALA A 180 -12.64 -6.88 4.55
N ILE A 181 -11.72 -7.62 5.20
CA ILE A 181 -11.13 -8.85 4.63
C ILE A 181 -12.23 -9.90 4.41
N ILE A 182 -13.05 -10.17 5.41
CA ILE A 182 -14.11 -11.17 5.30
C ILE A 182 -15.17 -10.78 4.28
N THR A 183 -15.42 -9.51 4.08
CA THR A 183 -16.30 -9.05 2.98
C THR A 183 -15.75 -9.46 1.61
N CYS A 184 -14.42 -9.49 1.46
CA CYS A 184 -13.79 -9.87 0.19
C CYS A 184 -13.70 -11.39 -0.03
N ILE A 185 -13.47 -12.17 1.04
CA ILE A 185 -13.16 -13.61 0.91
C ILE A 185 -14.18 -14.55 1.59
N GLY A 186 -15.14 -14.00 2.30
CA GLY A 186 -16.13 -14.80 3.07
C GLY A 186 -16.97 -15.75 2.19
N SER A 187 -17.21 -15.38 0.93
CA SER A 187 -17.89 -16.29 -0.02
C SER A 187 -17.16 -17.60 -0.30
N MET A 188 -15.88 -17.68 0.09
CA MET A 188 -15.05 -18.88 0.00
C MET A 188 -15.02 -19.68 1.31
N GLY A 189 -15.86 -19.37 2.29
CA GLY A 189 -15.93 -20.04 3.59
C GLY A 189 -14.97 -19.51 4.65
N TRP A 190 -14.28 -18.41 4.40
CA TRP A 190 -13.43 -17.75 5.39
C TRP A 190 -14.27 -16.90 6.34
N THR A 191 -14.07 -17.07 7.64
CA THR A 191 -14.93 -16.48 8.67
C THR A 191 -14.27 -15.43 9.52
N ASP A 192 -12.96 -15.53 9.75
CA ASP A 192 -12.20 -14.54 10.52
C ASP A 192 -10.71 -14.59 10.21
N ILE A 193 -9.97 -13.54 10.57
CA ILE A 193 -8.52 -13.46 10.53
C ILE A 193 -8.01 -12.86 11.84
N ASP A 194 -6.93 -13.41 12.39
CA ASP A 194 -6.32 -12.92 13.61
C ASP A 194 -4.80 -13.10 13.63
N TYR A 195 -4.14 -12.51 14.62
CA TYR A 195 -2.72 -12.76 14.89
C TYR A 195 -2.59 -13.76 16.05
N SER A 196 -1.98 -14.89 15.79
CA SER A 196 -1.67 -15.89 16.82
C SER A 196 -0.32 -15.63 17.44
N PHE A 197 -0.31 -15.27 18.72
CA PHE A 197 0.95 -15.13 19.49
C PHE A 197 1.65 -16.46 19.71
N ALA A 198 0.91 -17.56 19.75
CA ALA A 198 1.47 -18.90 19.90
C ALA A 198 2.23 -19.35 18.66
N PHE A 199 1.68 -19.07 17.46
CA PHE A 199 2.33 -19.38 16.19
C PHE A 199 3.19 -18.23 15.65
N GLN A 200 3.14 -17.06 16.31
CA GLN A 200 3.80 -15.83 15.88
C GLN A 200 3.48 -15.44 14.42
N ASN A 201 2.26 -15.67 14.01
CA ASN A 201 1.83 -15.54 12.64
C ASN A 201 0.36 -15.11 12.51
N LEU A 202 0.00 -14.57 11.34
CA LEU A 202 -1.39 -14.40 10.96
C LEU A 202 -2.04 -15.77 10.73
N ILE A 203 -3.21 -15.93 11.31
CA ILE A 203 -4.06 -17.11 11.15
C ILE A 203 -5.39 -16.69 10.55
N ILE A 204 -5.97 -17.58 9.77
CA ILE A 204 -7.29 -17.39 9.17
C ILE A 204 -8.18 -18.58 9.54
N MET A 205 -9.44 -18.31 9.74
CA MET A 205 -10.44 -19.29 10.17
C MET A 205 -11.36 -19.62 8.99
N HIS A 206 -11.58 -20.90 8.78
CA HIS A 206 -12.49 -21.40 7.75
C HIS A 206 -13.57 -22.25 8.42
N GLU A 207 -14.81 -22.14 7.95
CA GLU A 207 -15.97 -22.82 8.52
C GLU A 207 -15.84 -24.35 8.61
N THR A 208 -15.14 -24.98 7.67
CA THR A 208 -14.97 -26.46 7.62
C THR A 208 -13.53 -26.91 7.83
N MET A 209 -12.51 -26.13 7.42
CA MET A 209 -11.10 -26.51 7.52
C MET A 209 -10.46 -26.11 8.85
N GLY A 210 -11.15 -25.29 9.67
CA GLY A 210 -10.63 -24.82 10.95
C GLY A 210 -9.64 -23.67 10.78
N VAL A 211 -8.62 -23.62 11.64
CA VAL A 211 -7.62 -22.54 11.72
C VAL A 211 -6.40 -22.92 10.88
N LEU A 212 -6.02 -22.05 9.98
CA LEU A 212 -4.86 -22.22 9.10
C LEU A 212 -3.92 -21.01 9.20
N PRO A 213 -2.60 -21.21 9.09
CA PRO A 213 -1.67 -20.09 8.90
C PRO A 213 -1.92 -19.44 7.53
N LEU A 214 -1.75 -18.14 7.44
CA LEU A 214 -2.04 -17.39 6.22
C LEU A 214 -1.17 -17.85 5.03
N GLU A 215 0.03 -18.37 5.29
CA GLU A 215 0.92 -18.93 4.28
C GLU A 215 0.40 -20.19 3.61
N ALA A 216 -0.51 -20.91 4.25
CA ALA A 216 -1.13 -22.10 3.67
C ALA A 216 -2.16 -21.77 2.59
N LEU A 217 -2.55 -20.51 2.45
CA LEU A 217 -3.50 -20.06 1.44
C LEU A 217 -2.85 -20.00 0.05
N SER A 218 -3.70 -20.12 -0.97
CA SER A 218 -3.28 -19.85 -2.35
C SER A 218 -2.78 -18.42 -2.52
N ASP A 219 -1.88 -18.23 -3.47
CA ASP A 219 -1.34 -16.90 -3.79
C ASP A 219 -2.45 -15.89 -4.16
N GLY A 220 -3.48 -16.33 -4.86
CA GLY A 220 -4.63 -15.50 -5.19
C GLY A 220 -5.36 -14.99 -3.95
N THR A 221 -5.66 -15.86 -2.99
CA THR A 221 -6.32 -15.49 -1.74
C THR A 221 -5.46 -14.56 -0.90
N ARG A 222 -4.16 -14.86 -0.76
CA ARG A 222 -3.21 -13.97 -0.06
C ARG A 222 -3.12 -12.59 -0.71
N SER A 223 -3.17 -12.54 -2.04
CA SER A 223 -3.18 -11.27 -2.77
C SER A 223 -4.39 -10.43 -2.43
N VAL A 224 -5.57 -11.03 -2.35
CA VAL A 224 -6.81 -10.32 -1.99
C VAL A 224 -6.74 -9.80 -0.54
N ILE A 225 -6.27 -10.62 0.40
CA ILE A 225 -6.16 -10.23 1.82
C ILE A 225 -5.18 -9.06 2.02
N SER A 226 -4.14 -9.00 1.22
CA SER A 226 -3.12 -7.95 1.30
C SER A 226 -3.45 -6.69 0.49
N MET A 227 -4.64 -6.61 -0.08
CA MET A 227 -5.19 -5.40 -0.71
C MET A 227 -5.63 -4.36 0.32
#